data_2df7c75870d4aba81ef2afc59b3619b3
#
_entry.id   2df7c75870d4aba81ef2afc59b3619b3
#
_cell.length_a   1.000
_cell.length_b   1.000
_cell.length_c   1.000
_cell.angle_alpha   90.00
_cell.angle_beta   90.00
_cell.angle_gamma   90.00
#
_symmetry.space_group_name_H-M   'P 1'
#
loop_
_entity.id
_entity.type
_entity.pdbx_description
1 polymer ?
#
loop_
_entity_poly.entity_id
_entity_poly.type
_entity_poly.pdbx_seq_one_letter_code
_entity_poly.pdbx_strand_id
1 'polypeptide(L)'
;NIVRSLNQFGCNVTVVPYTTTAEEIAFLKPDGVFLSNGPGDPADVLPVIRTVRGLRGRFPIFGICLGHQLISLAYGAETYKLKFGHRGGNHPVMNLTTGKVEMTSQNHSYAVRPESLEGTGLTVTHRNLLDDTVEGVACPADSVFSVQYHPESAPGPQDSRYLFEQFVRSMADAKEVSRNA
;
A
#
# COMPACT_ATOMS: atom_id res chain seq x y z
N ASN A 1 14.43 4.44 3.49
CA ASN A 1 13.58 4.86 4.63
C ASN A 1 12.50 3.82 5.01
N ILE A 2 11.91 3.11 4.04
CA ILE A 2 10.88 2.09 4.31
C ILE A 2 11.43 0.98 5.21
N VAL A 3 12.57 0.39 4.87
CA VAL A 3 13.20 -0.68 5.69
C VAL A 3 13.48 -0.18 7.10
N ARG A 4 14.03 1.05 7.20
CA ARG A 4 14.29 1.68 8.51
C ARG A 4 13.00 1.85 9.31
N SER A 5 11.93 2.32 8.67
CA SER A 5 10.63 2.49 9.33
C SER A 5 10.08 1.16 9.84
N LEU A 6 10.12 0.12 9.02
CA LEU A 6 9.68 -1.22 9.42
C LEU A 6 10.51 -1.75 10.60
N ASN A 7 11.84 -1.57 10.56
CA ASN A 7 12.73 -1.98 11.66
C ASN A 7 12.40 -1.23 12.97
N GLN A 8 12.07 0.07 12.88
CA GLN A 8 11.67 0.86 14.05
C GLN A 8 10.40 0.32 14.73
N PHE A 9 9.53 -0.32 13.96
CA PHE A 9 8.32 -0.97 14.49
C PHE A 9 8.53 -2.45 14.83
N GLY A 10 9.77 -2.91 14.88
CA GLY A 10 10.13 -4.25 15.34
C GLY A 10 10.08 -5.33 14.26
N CYS A 11 10.00 -4.97 12.99
CA CYS A 11 10.01 -5.94 11.90
C CYS A 11 11.43 -6.37 11.53
N ASN A 12 11.62 -7.68 11.32
CA ASN A 12 12.78 -8.22 10.62
C ASN A 12 12.44 -8.22 9.12
N VAL A 13 13.22 -7.50 8.32
CA VAL A 13 12.92 -7.27 6.92
C VAL A 13 13.84 -8.08 6.03
N THR A 14 13.26 -8.89 5.15
CA THR A 14 13.96 -9.57 4.05
C THR A 14 13.57 -8.89 2.75
N VAL A 15 14.54 -8.32 2.04
CA VAL A 15 14.31 -7.67 0.75
C VAL A 15 14.49 -8.70 -0.36
N VAL A 16 13.49 -8.80 -1.24
CA VAL A 16 13.52 -9.71 -2.39
C VAL A 16 13.34 -8.93 -3.69
N PRO A 17 13.87 -9.44 -4.82
CA PRO A 17 13.63 -8.82 -6.12
C PRO A 17 12.14 -8.76 -6.50
N TYR A 18 11.76 -7.77 -7.30
CA TYR A 18 10.37 -7.63 -7.76
C TYR A 18 9.89 -8.80 -8.63
N THR A 19 10.81 -9.61 -9.16
CA THR A 19 10.52 -10.82 -9.94
C THR A 19 10.20 -12.05 -9.09
N THR A 20 10.34 -11.95 -7.76
CA THR A 20 10.06 -13.05 -6.83
C THR A 20 8.59 -13.46 -6.93
N THR A 21 8.35 -14.76 -7.08
CA THR A 21 6.98 -15.29 -7.23
C THR A 21 6.25 -15.39 -5.90
N ALA A 22 4.92 -15.50 -5.95
CA ALA A 22 4.10 -15.70 -4.77
C ALA A 22 4.52 -16.96 -3.98
N GLU A 23 4.82 -18.05 -4.66
CA GLU A 23 5.23 -19.30 -4.01
C GLU A 23 6.62 -19.20 -3.37
N GLU A 24 7.54 -18.49 -4.00
CA GLU A 24 8.86 -18.23 -3.41
C GLU A 24 8.74 -17.38 -2.14
N ILE A 25 7.86 -16.37 -2.13
CA ILE A 25 7.58 -15.55 -0.95
C ILE A 25 6.92 -16.39 0.13
N ALA A 26 5.91 -17.19 -0.22
CA ALA A 26 5.23 -18.07 0.73
C ALA A 26 6.18 -19.08 1.37
N PHE A 27 7.16 -19.58 0.61
CA PHE A 27 8.20 -20.49 1.12
C PHE A 27 9.04 -19.85 2.24
N LEU A 28 9.25 -18.54 2.20
CA LEU A 28 9.96 -17.81 3.26
C LEU A 28 9.14 -17.69 4.56
N LYS A 29 7.86 -18.02 4.53
CA LYS A 29 6.93 -17.94 5.67
C LYS A 29 6.94 -16.58 6.37
N PRO A 30 6.71 -15.48 5.62
CA PRO A 30 6.67 -14.16 6.22
C PRO A 30 5.41 -13.98 7.08
N ASP A 31 5.46 -13.05 8.01
CA ASP A 31 4.26 -12.62 8.76
C ASP A 31 3.42 -11.62 7.96
N GLY A 32 4.03 -10.91 7.04
CA GLY A 32 3.39 -9.96 6.15
C GLY A 32 4.26 -9.65 4.95
N VAL A 33 3.67 -9.02 3.95
CA VAL A 33 4.33 -8.63 2.70
C VAL A 33 4.19 -7.13 2.49
N PHE A 34 5.30 -6.49 2.15
CA PHE A 34 5.35 -5.05 1.91
C PHE A 34 5.74 -4.75 0.47
N LEU A 35 4.95 -3.93 -0.20
CA LEU A 35 5.26 -3.46 -1.56
C LEU A 35 5.79 -2.04 -1.51
N SER A 36 7.05 -1.88 -1.88
CA SER A 36 7.75 -0.59 -1.83
C SER A 36 7.34 0.34 -2.97
N ASN A 37 7.76 1.59 -2.85
CA ASN A 37 7.70 2.56 -3.93
C ASN A 37 8.65 2.18 -5.07
N GLY A 38 8.44 2.77 -6.23
CA GLY A 38 9.29 2.60 -7.40
C GLY A 38 8.85 3.51 -8.54
N PRO A 39 9.66 3.61 -9.60
CA PRO A 39 9.36 4.44 -10.77
C PRO A 39 8.55 3.69 -11.82
N GLY A 40 8.04 4.44 -12.79
CA GLY A 40 7.46 3.93 -14.01
C GLY A 40 5.95 3.75 -13.98
N ASP A 41 5.44 3.18 -15.06
CA ASP A 41 4.02 2.86 -15.20
C ASP A 41 3.72 1.56 -14.44
N PRO A 42 2.78 1.60 -13.47
CA PRO A 42 2.45 0.40 -12.71
C PRO A 42 1.90 -0.73 -13.58
N ALA A 43 1.22 -0.43 -14.68
CA ALA A 43 0.66 -1.44 -15.58
C ALA A 43 1.74 -2.32 -16.25
N ASP A 44 2.98 -1.84 -16.30
CA ASP A 44 4.10 -2.59 -16.89
C ASP A 44 4.76 -3.59 -15.91
N VAL A 45 4.43 -3.51 -14.62
CA VAL A 45 5.04 -4.35 -13.57
C VAL A 45 4.23 -5.62 -13.35
N LEU A 46 4.01 -6.38 -14.42
CA LEU A 46 3.19 -7.60 -14.40
C LEU A 46 3.64 -8.65 -13.39
N PRO A 47 4.95 -8.91 -13.18
CA PRO A 47 5.36 -9.91 -12.19
C PRO A 47 4.83 -9.62 -10.78
N VAL A 48 4.85 -8.36 -10.34
CA VAL A 48 4.37 -7.98 -9.00
C VAL A 48 2.85 -8.07 -8.93
N ILE A 49 2.14 -7.66 -9.98
CA ILE A 49 0.68 -7.80 -10.04
C ILE A 49 0.25 -9.26 -9.86
N ARG A 50 0.93 -10.19 -10.55
CA ARG A 50 0.70 -11.64 -10.40
C ARG A 50 1.01 -12.13 -8.99
N THR A 51 2.12 -11.67 -8.43
CA THR A 51 2.54 -12.03 -7.07
C THR A 51 1.50 -11.59 -6.04
N VAL A 52 0.99 -10.38 -6.14
CA VAL A 52 -0.05 -9.88 -5.22
C VAL A 52 -1.34 -10.72 -5.35
N ARG A 53 -1.74 -11.06 -6.57
CA ARG A 53 -2.90 -11.94 -6.79
C ARG A 53 -2.73 -13.31 -6.13
N GLY A 54 -1.51 -13.85 -6.12
CA GLY A 54 -1.21 -15.13 -5.47
C GLY A 54 -1.07 -15.05 -3.96
N LEU A 55 -0.82 -13.87 -3.39
CA LEU A 55 -0.59 -13.69 -1.96
C LEU A 55 -1.80 -13.13 -1.20
N ARG A 56 -2.69 -12.40 -1.86
CA ARG A 56 -3.85 -11.79 -1.20
C ARG A 56 -4.73 -12.85 -0.55
N GLY A 57 -5.20 -12.56 0.66
CA GLY A 57 -5.96 -13.50 1.46
C GLY A 57 -5.10 -14.53 2.20
N ARG A 58 -3.79 -14.61 1.91
CA ARG A 58 -2.84 -15.54 2.55
C ARG A 58 -1.93 -14.84 3.57
N PHE A 59 -1.56 -13.59 3.31
CA PHE A 59 -0.69 -12.78 4.15
C PHE A 59 -1.23 -11.35 4.24
N PRO A 60 -1.07 -10.66 5.38
CA PRO A 60 -1.27 -9.21 5.43
C PRO A 60 -0.35 -8.51 4.44
N ILE A 61 -0.89 -7.55 3.68
CA ILE A 61 -0.14 -6.81 2.66
C ILE A 61 -0.33 -5.32 2.87
N PHE A 62 0.78 -4.58 2.86
CA PHE A 62 0.79 -3.12 2.87
C PHE A 62 1.61 -2.61 1.68
N GLY A 63 1.09 -1.62 0.96
CA GLY A 63 1.76 -1.02 -0.20
C GLY A 63 1.84 0.49 -0.12
N ILE A 64 2.96 1.03 -0.60
CA ILE A 64 3.24 2.48 -0.65
C ILE A 64 3.54 2.90 -2.09
N CYS A 65 2.91 3.97 -2.54
CA CYS A 65 3.10 4.62 -3.84
C CYS A 65 2.92 3.63 -5.01
N LEU A 66 3.98 3.19 -5.67
CA LEU A 66 3.89 2.14 -6.70
C LEU A 66 3.21 0.87 -6.14
N GLY A 67 3.55 0.47 -4.91
CA GLY A 67 2.93 -0.67 -4.25
C GLY A 67 1.41 -0.54 -4.10
N HIS A 68 0.92 0.66 -3.81
CA HIS A 68 -0.52 0.95 -3.79
C HIS A 68 -1.17 0.75 -5.16
N GLN A 69 -0.52 1.24 -6.21
CA GLN A 69 -1.02 1.11 -7.58
C GLN A 69 -1.05 -0.36 -8.02
N LEU A 70 0.00 -1.12 -7.68
CA LEU A 70 0.11 -2.55 -8.01
C LEU A 70 -0.93 -3.40 -7.28
N ILE A 71 -1.22 -3.10 -6.02
CA ILE A 71 -2.31 -3.72 -5.28
C ILE A 71 -3.65 -3.44 -5.99
N SER A 72 -3.91 -2.20 -6.35
CA SER A 72 -5.16 -1.83 -7.01
C SER A 72 -5.33 -2.57 -8.34
N LEU A 73 -4.26 -2.65 -9.15
CA LEU A 73 -4.28 -3.42 -10.41
C LEU A 73 -4.49 -4.91 -10.16
N ALA A 74 -3.89 -5.48 -9.11
CA ALA A 74 -4.06 -6.89 -8.77
C ALA A 74 -5.50 -7.24 -8.40
N TYR A 75 -6.25 -6.30 -7.84
CA TYR A 75 -7.68 -6.46 -7.54
C TYR A 75 -8.60 -6.16 -8.72
N GLY A 76 -8.06 -5.76 -9.86
CA GLY A 76 -8.81 -5.49 -11.08
C GLY A 76 -9.17 -4.02 -11.32
N ALA A 77 -8.66 -3.10 -10.49
CA ALA A 77 -8.80 -1.67 -10.73
C ALA A 77 -7.89 -1.21 -11.87
N GLU A 78 -8.08 0.02 -12.32
CA GLU A 78 -7.30 0.66 -13.37
C GLU A 78 -6.53 1.85 -12.82
N THR A 79 -5.38 2.12 -13.42
CA THR A 79 -4.58 3.32 -13.17
C THR A 79 -4.60 4.23 -14.39
N TYR A 80 -4.31 5.52 -14.17
CA TYR A 80 -4.20 6.50 -15.24
C TYR A 80 -3.09 7.49 -14.94
N LYS A 81 -2.54 8.09 -16.00
CA LYS A 81 -1.51 9.11 -15.85
C LYS A 81 -2.14 10.46 -15.55
N LEU A 82 -1.71 11.08 -14.47
CA LEU A 82 -2.12 12.44 -14.09
C LEU A 82 -1.49 13.45 -15.07
N LYS A 83 -2.21 14.53 -15.35
CA LYS A 83 -1.72 15.58 -16.24
C LYS A 83 -0.43 16.23 -15.72
N PHE A 84 -0.34 16.46 -14.40
CA PHE A 84 0.81 17.12 -13.76
C PHE A 84 1.51 16.27 -12.72
N GLY A 85 0.90 15.20 -12.25
CA GLY A 85 1.39 14.40 -11.13
C GLY A 85 1.28 15.12 -9.78
N HIS A 86 1.66 14.43 -8.72
CA HIS A 86 1.73 15.00 -7.37
C HIS A 86 3.17 14.95 -6.88
N ARG A 87 3.70 16.11 -6.48
CA ARG A 87 5.07 16.23 -5.96
C ARG A 87 5.12 17.26 -4.83
N GLY A 88 5.93 16.98 -3.81
CA GLY A 88 6.14 17.86 -2.67
C GLY A 88 5.58 17.31 -1.36
N GLY A 89 5.77 18.06 -0.27
CA GLY A 89 5.42 17.67 1.08
C GLY A 89 4.17 18.35 1.66
N ASN A 90 3.33 18.95 0.81
CA ASN A 90 2.20 19.78 1.23
C ASN A 90 0.87 19.36 0.61
N HIS A 91 0.68 18.08 0.36
CA HIS A 91 -0.56 17.53 -0.18
C HIS A 91 -1.49 17.10 0.96
N PRO A 92 -2.62 17.82 1.19
CA PRO A 92 -3.57 17.43 2.22
C PRO A 92 -4.39 16.23 1.76
N VAL A 93 -4.41 15.19 2.57
CA VAL A 93 -5.14 13.95 2.33
C VAL A 93 -6.12 13.70 3.47
N MET A 94 -7.37 13.42 3.14
CA MET A 94 -8.40 13.06 4.10
C MET A 94 -8.36 11.55 4.34
N ASN A 95 -8.19 11.15 5.61
CA ASN A 95 -8.47 9.79 6.05
C ASN A 95 -9.99 9.66 6.23
N LEU A 96 -10.64 8.91 5.35
CA LEU A 96 -12.11 8.79 5.35
C LEU A 96 -12.64 7.99 6.54
N THR A 97 -11.80 7.16 7.16
CA THR A 97 -12.18 6.37 8.34
C THR A 97 -12.25 7.24 9.60
N THR A 98 -11.31 8.15 9.77
CA THR A 98 -11.19 8.99 10.97
C THR A 98 -11.70 10.43 10.78
N GLY A 99 -11.84 10.88 9.53
CA GLY A 99 -12.15 12.27 9.19
C GLY A 99 -10.97 13.23 9.38
N LYS A 100 -9.78 12.73 9.73
CA LYS A 100 -8.60 13.58 9.94
C LYS A 100 -7.93 13.91 8.61
N VAL A 101 -7.39 15.12 8.52
CA VAL A 101 -6.57 15.57 7.40
C VAL A 101 -5.10 15.37 7.75
N GLU A 102 -4.36 14.73 6.85
CA GLU A 102 -2.94 14.50 6.97
C GLU A 102 -2.21 15.30 5.91
N MET A 103 -1.15 16.00 6.28
CA MET A 103 -0.24 16.60 5.31
C MET A 103 0.72 15.52 4.85
N THR A 104 0.78 15.28 3.54
CA THR A 104 1.51 14.15 2.99
C THR A 104 2.61 14.57 2.02
N SER A 105 3.64 13.74 1.94
CA SER A 105 4.70 13.82 0.95
C SER A 105 4.36 12.93 -0.23
N GLN A 106 4.43 13.47 -1.44
CA GLN A 106 4.04 12.78 -2.66
C GLN A 106 5.08 12.93 -3.75
N ASN A 107 5.24 11.89 -4.56
CA ASN A 107 6.08 11.88 -5.76
C ASN A 107 5.60 10.78 -6.70
N HIS A 108 4.56 11.05 -7.49
CA HIS A 108 4.02 10.08 -8.44
C HIS A 108 3.34 10.76 -9.61
N SER A 109 3.26 10.05 -10.73
CA SER A 109 2.61 10.51 -11.97
C SER A 109 1.33 9.75 -12.30
N TYR A 110 1.07 8.63 -11.63
CA TYR A 110 -0.10 7.80 -11.85
C TYR A 110 -1.00 7.78 -10.61
N ALA A 111 -2.28 7.56 -10.82
CA ALA A 111 -3.27 7.41 -9.76
C ALA A 111 -4.25 6.28 -10.12
N VAL A 112 -4.98 5.80 -9.12
CA VAL A 112 -6.02 4.79 -9.29
C VAL A 112 -7.30 5.47 -9.74
N ARG A 113 -7.94 4.94 -10.78
CA ARG A 113 -9.21 5.44 -11.29
C ARG A 113 -10.34 5.07 -10.33
N PRO A 114 -11.05 6.05 -9.73
CA PRO A 114 -12.05 5.76 -8.69
C PRO A 114 -13.16 4.82 -9.17
N GLU A 115 -13.65 5.03 -10.39
CA GLU A 115 -14.77 4.25 -10.97
C GLU A 115 -14.40 2.77 -11.15
N SER A 116 -13.11 2.48 -11.34
CA SER A 116 -12.62 1.12 -11.56
C SER A 116 -12.57 0.28 -10.28
N LEU A 117 -12.75 0.89 -9.12
CA LEU A 117 -12.74 0.20 -7.82
C LEU A 117 -14.05 -0.55 -7.55
N GLU A 118 -15.12 -0.21 -8.22
CA GLU A 118 -16.41 -0.88 -8.06
C GLU A 118 -16.29 -2.36 -8.40
N GLY A 119 -16.81 -3.23 -7.53
CA GLY A 119 -16.79 -4.67 -7.72
C GLY A 119 -15.44 -5.35 -7.47
N THR A 120 -14.39 -4.61 -7.09
CA THR A 120 -13.05 -5.18 -6.84
C THR A 120 -12.87 -5.75 -5.43
N GLY A 121 -13.73 -5.36 -4.49
CA GLY A 121 -13.53 -5.64 -3.07
C GLY A 121 -12.66 -4.61 -2.34
N LEU A 122 -12.05 -3.67 -3.07
CA LEU A 122 -11.32 -2.55 -2.48
C LEU A 122 -12.26 -1.40 -2.16
N THR A 123 -12.03 -0.77 -1.01
CA THR A 123 -12.70 0.48 -0.62
C THR A 123 -11.69 1.60 -0.54
N VAL A 124 -12.10 2.82 -0.88
CA VAL A 124 -11.25 4.01 -0.75
C VAL A 124 -11.15 4.39 0.71
N THR A 125 -9.93 4.54 1.21
CA THR A 125 -9.65 4.92 2.60
C THR A 125 -9.14 6.35 2.73
N HIS A 126 -8.55 6.89 1.70
CA HIS A 126 -7.95 8.22 1.68
C HIS A 126 -8.22 8.92 0.35
N ARG A 127 -8.46 10.23 0.40
CA ARG A 127 -8.63 11.09 -0.77
C ARG A 127 -7.81 12.37 -0.65
N ASN A 128 -7.27 12.81 -1.79
CA ASN A 128 -6.60 14.10 -1.89
C ASN A 128 -7.65 15.22 -1.85
N LEU A 129 -7.44 16.20 -0.98
CA LEU A 129 -8.39 17.32 -0.83
C LEU A 129 -8.27 18.38 -1.93
N LEU A 130 -7.18 18.38 -2.71
CA LEU A 130 -6.98 19.36 -3.78
C LEU A 130 -7.69 18.96 -5.08
N ASP A 131 -7.68 17.67 -5.42
CA ASP A 131 -8.19 17.18 -6.71
C ASP A 131 -9.06 15.92 -6.59
N ASP A 132 -9.36 15.47 -5.38
CA ASP A 132 -10.21 14.31 -5.08
C ASP A 132 -9.68 12.97 -5.62
N THR A 133 -8.38 12.87 -5.93
CA THR A 133 -7.78 11.62 -6.34
C THR A 133 -7.76 10.58 -5.21
N VAL A 134 -7.80 9.31 -5.57
CA VAL A 134 -7.67 8.19 -4.63
C VAL A 134 -6.26 8.18 -4.04
N GLU A 135 -6.16 8.22 -2.72
CA GLU A 135 -4.88 8.25 -2.01
C GLU A 135 -4.67 7.04 -1.09
N GLY A 136 -5.64 6.16 -1.00
CA GLY A 136 -5.55 4.93 -0.24
C GLY A 136 -6.72 4.01 -0.51
N VAL A 137 -6.47 2.71 -0.44
CA VAL A 137 -7.49 1.66 -0.58
C VAL A 137 -7.25 0.55 0.45
N ALA A 138 -8.28 -0.22 0.74
CA ALA A 138 -8.18 -1.37 1.62
C ALA A 138 -9.17 -2.47 1.24
N CYS A 139 -8.76 -3.70 1.51
CA CYS A 139 -9.63 -4.88 1.56
C CYS A 139 -9.44 -5.53 2.94
N PRO A 140 -10.26 -5.17 3.94
CA PRO A 140 -10.11 -5.73 5.29
C PRO A 140 -10.24 -7.25 5.35
N ALA A 141 -11.09 -7.85 4.51
CA ALA A 141 -11.27 -9.29 4.44
C ALA A 141 -9.97 -10.03 4.11
N ASP A 142 -9.10 -9.43 3.31
CA ASP A 142 -7.80 -9.99 2.91
C ASP A 142 -6.63 -9.45 3.76
N SER A 143 -6.88 -8.56 4.71
CA SER A 143 -5.85 -7.82 5.47
C SER A 143 -4.90 -7.04 4.55
N VAL A 144 -5.43 -6.38 3.54
CA VAL A 144 -4.68 -5.59 2.56
C VAL A 144 -5.06 -4.12 2.68
N PHE A 145 -4.06 -3.25 2.71
CA PHE A 145 -4.26 -1.80 2.62
C PHE A 145 -3.06 -1.12 1.97
N SER A 146 -3.27 0.07 1.45
CA SER A 146 -2.22 0.82 0.78
C SER A 146 -2.49 2.31 0.78
N VAL A 147 -1.42 3.10 0.62
CA VAL A 147 -1.50 4.55 0.44
C VAL A 147 -0.64 4.99 -0.73
N GLN A 148 -1.09 6.03 -1.43
CA GLN A 148 -0.40 6.60 -2.59
C GLN A 148 0.78 7.47 -2.19
N TYR A 149 0.71 8.09 -1.03
CA TYR A 149 1.74 8.99 -0.52
C TYR A 149 2.84 8.22 0.24
N HIS A 150 3.86 8.96 0.70
CA HIS A 150 5.05 8.42 1.37
C HIS A 150 5.02 8.68 2.88
N PRO A 151 4.45 7.76 3.71
CA PRO A 151 4.41 7.94 5.16
C PRO A 151 5.80 7.83 5.82
N GLU A 152 6.76 7.25 5.11
CA GLU A 152 8.15 7.08 5.56
C GLU A 152 9.03 8.30 5.31
N SER A 153 8.53 9.32 4.61
CA SER A 153 9.31 10.49 4.22
C SER A 153 9.75 11.33 5.42
N ALA A 154 11.05 11.62 5.47
CA ALA A 154 11.63 12.56 6.41
C ALA A 154 12.36 13.66 5.62
N PRO A 155 12.20 14.94 5.96
CA PRO A 155 11.48 15.49 7.12
C PRO A 155 9.98 15.73 6.88
N GLY A 156 9.27 14.80 6.33
CA GLY A 156 7.83 14.91 6.13
C GLY A 156 7.02 14.91 7.43
N PRO A 157 5.72 15.21 7.33
CA PRO A 157 4.83 15.15 8.49
C PRO A 157 4.81 13.75 9.10
N GLN A 158 4.88 13.66 10.41
CA GLN A 158 4.86 12.38 11.12
C GLN A 158 3.43 11.83 11.33
N ASP A 159 2.44 12.50 10.78
CA ASP A 159 1.03 12.20 10.99
C ASP A 159 0.61 10.82 10.48
N SER A 160 1.39 10.25 9.56
CA SER A 160 1.05 8.98 8.88
C SER A 160 1.79 7.76 9.44
N ARG A 161 2.52 7.89 10.54
CA ARG A 161 3.26 6.77 11.15
C ARG A 161 2.34 5.64 11.62
N TYR A 162 1.10 5.93 11.95
CA TYR A 162 0.09 4.94 12.38
C TYR A 162 -0.11 3.81 11.33
N LEU A 163 0.22 4.06 10.07
CA LEU A 163 0.09 3.05 9.01
C LEU A 163 1.04 1.86 9.22
N PHE A 164 2.26 2.12 9.69
CA PHE A 164 3.19 1.05 10.04
C PHE A 164 2.72 0.28 11.28
N GLU A 165 2.17 0.97 12.26
CA GLU A 165 1.55 0.34 13.44
C GLU A 165 0.37 -0.55 13.03
N GLN A 166 -0.46 -0.08 12.12
CA GLN A 166 -1.58 -0.85 11.56
C GLN A 166 -1.10 -2.12 10.88
N PHE A 167 -0.02 -2.06 10.11
CA PHE A 167 0.55 -3.22 9.44
C PHE A 167 1.08 -4.25 10.44
N VAL A 168 1.82 -3.81 11.45
CA VAL A 168 2.32 -4.69 12.53
C VAL A 168 1.16 -5.34 13.27
N ARG A 169 0.11 -4.60 13.57
CA ARG A 169 -1.10 -5.12 14.21
C ARG A 169 -1.78 -6.17 13.33
N SER A 170 -1.89 -5.94 12.03
CA SER A 170 -2.45 -6.91 11.07
C SER A 170 -1.68 -8.21 11.07
N MET A 171 -0.34 -8.15 11.14
CA MET A 171 0.50 -9.34 11.22
C MET A 171 0.31 -10.09 12.54
N ALA A 172 0.20 -9.38 13.67
CA ALA A 172 -0.03 -9.98 14.96
C ALA A 172 -1.40 -10.69 15.03
N ASP A 173 -2.45 -10.03 14.52
CA ASP A 173 -3.80 -10.59 14.47
C ASP A 173 -3.86 -11.85 13.58
N ALA A 174 -3.19 -11.85 12.44
CA ALA A 174 -3.12 -13.02 11.55
C ALA A 174 -2.41 -14.21 12.23
N LYS A 175 -1.38 -13.97 13.04
CA LYS A 175 -0.70 -15.01 13.83
C LYS A 175 -1.62 -15.61 14.88
N GLU A 176 -2.42 -14.81 15.58
CA GLU A 176 -3.36 -15.33 16.58
C GLU A 176 -4.40 -16.23 15.95
N VAL A 177 -4.99 -15.81 14.82
CA VAL A 177 -5.96 -16.64 14.10
C VAL A 177 -5.33 -17.98 13.68
N SER A 178 -4.10 -17.98 13.18
CA SER A 178 -3.39 -19.18 12.78
C SER A 178 -3.09 -20.12 13.96
N ARG A 179 -2.79 -19.59 15.16
CA ARG A 179 -2.53 -20.40 16.36
C ARG A 179 -3.79 -21.05 16.93
N ASN A 180 -4.94 -20.43 16.71
CA ASN A 180 -6.24 -20.89 17.22
C ASN A 180 -7.00 -21.78 16.22
N ALA A 181 -6.46 -21.96 15.04
CA ALA A 181 -6.98 -22.85 14.00
C ALA A 181 -6.29 -24.23 14.07
#